data_16a0c70f0906271b7a63d1b9772364f4
#
_entry.id   16a0c70f0906271b7a63d1b9772364f4
#
_cell.length_a   1.000
_cell.length_b   1.000
_cell.length_c   1.000
_cell.angle_alpha   90.00
_cell.angle_beta   90.00
_cell.angle_gamma   90.00
#
_symmetry.space_group_name_H-M   'P 1'
#
loop_
_entity.id
_entity.type
_entity.pdbx_description
1 polymer ?
#
loop_
_entity_poly.entity_id
_entity_poly.type
_entity_poly.pdbx_seq_one_letter_code
_entity_poly.pdbx_strand_id
1 'polypeptide(L)'
;MKKYLGYIPAVFFLAFYLFSGLTGVSMAMGMILIWLACFLIAAVLLHKGILWGGVFGLFPALHMIYRGGSEILIGAVLLLFYLGLSVYLWKRRDTDAPAASGKEVLVFFAKIVLTVLVVVASGYAAVIGGMILMSEGIHQAFVYVGMLVIPSLLLPLIWLKKKKKFLIIWLVPAVIYFVSLGVHYGLEKYDQSITINTAPNINVHEYLPFREDSKIVKIDSETLKLTGDLPVIDGAAAFFPVYSAFVNAVYPETTELYDGVFEYNNTPGGYQLLAEKGIDLFLGVYPSEEQKAYAEECDTTFVYTPVGTEAFVFFVHKDNPIDNLTTEQIKGIYSGEITNWKQIGGKNEEIAAFQRNEGSGSQSMLKRFMGDTPIMEAPTEMVNSMMSGIIEKVSDYRSKSNSIGFSFRYYVEGIIQNPDIKMLSVDGVAPTAENIRNGSYPIVTPMYAVTYEENTNENVDLLLQWILSEEGQYIIEETGYVGVSD
;
A
#
# COMPACT_ATOMS: atom_id res chain seq x y z
N MET A 1 24.77 -22.18 45.17
CA MET A 1 23.69 -21.76 44.28
C MET A 1 23.91 -20.40 43.67
N LYS A 2 24.07 -19.35 44.47
CA LYS A 2 24.23 -17.94 44.04
C LYS A 2 25.40 -17.73 43.09
N LYS A 3 26.43 -18.53 43.18
CA LYS A 3 27.66 -18.43 42.38
C LYS A 3 27.50 -18.83 40.90
N TYR A 4 26.44 -19.63 40.59
CA TYR A 4 26.23 -20.15 39.21
C TYR A 4 25.26 -19.32 38.37
N LEU A 5 24.51 -18.37 38.97
CA LEU A 5 23.54 -17.55 38.26
C LEU A 5 24.18 -16.73 37.14
N GLY A 6 25.41 -16.25 37.36
CA GLY A 6 26.13 -15.47 36.35
C GLY A 6 26.48 -16.22 35.07
N TYR A 7 26.43 -17.59 35.09
CA TYR A 7 26.75 -18.39 33.90
C TYR A 7 25.58 -18.49 32.91
N ILE A 8 24.35 -18.11 33.29
CA ILE A 8 23.18 -18.26 32.44
C ILE A 8 23.31 -17.55 31.09
N PRO A 9 23.71 -16.24 31.03
CA PRO A 9 23.91 -15.58 29.75
C PRO A 9 25.01 -16.23 28.91
N ALA A 10 26.11 -16.67 29.56
CA ALA A 10 27.22 -17.33 28.86
C ALA A 10 26.76 -18.63 28.17
N VAL A 11 25.99 -19.47 28.89
CA VAL A 11 25.45 -20.73 28.34
C VAL A 11 24.48 -20.46 27.20
N PHE A 12 23.60 -19.44 27.35
CA PHE A 12 22.67 -19.05 26.31
C PHE A 12 23.39 -18.58 25.02
N PHE A 13 24.35 -17.69 25.14
CA PHE A 13 25.11 -17.18 23.99
C PHE A 13 26.04 -18.23 23.39
N LEU A 14 26.53 -19.19 24.15
CA LEU A 14 27.26 -20.34 23.61
C LEU A 14 26.33 -21.22 22.75
N ALA A 15 25.13 -21.54 23.25
CA ALA A 15 24.14 -22.30 22.48
C ALA A 15 23.72 -21.54 21.20
N PHE A 16 23.52 -20.25 21.31
CA PHE A 16 23.17 -19.39 20.15
C PHE A 16 24.30 -19.35 19.12
N TYR A 17 25.55 -19.24 19.56
CA TYR A 17 26.73 -19.28 18.71
C TYR A 17 26.82 -20.59 17.94
N LEU A 18 26.68 -21.72 18.63
CA LEU A 18 26.70 -23.05 18.02
C LEU A 18 25.55 -23.23 17.01
N PHE A 19 24.35 -22.76 17.35
CA PHE A 19 23.19 -22.81 16.45
C PHE A 19 23.41 -21.94 15.18
N SER A 20 23.92 -20.74 15.34
CA SER A 20 24.24 -19.84 14.21
C SER A 20 25.29 -20.43 13.28
N GLY A 21 26.28 -21.13 13.83
CA GLY A 21 27.30 -21.85 13.07
C GLY A 21 26.73 -23.03 12.27
N LEU A 22 25.73 -23.74 12.80
CA LEU A 22 25.08 -24.86 12.13
C LEU A 22 24.08 -24.43 11.05
N THR A 23 23.46 -23.26 11.18
CA THR A 23 22.43 -22.77 10.26
C THR A 23 22.99 -21.85 9.15
N GLY A 24 24.29 -21.58 9.16
CA GLY A 24 24.93 -20.70 8.17
C GLY A 24 24.50 -19.23 8.22
N VAL A 25 23.79 -18.82 9.29
CA VAL A 25 23.37 -17.43 9.49
C VAL A 25 24.60 -16.60 9.81
N SER A 26 25.07 -15.82 8.85
CA SER A 26 26.23 -14.92 8.93
C SER A 26 25.93 -13.69 9.79
N MET A 27 25.55 -13.86 11.05
CA MET A 27 25.68 -12.79 12.02
C MET A 27 27.17 -12.66 12.41
N ALA A 28 27.59 -11.43 12.74
CA ALA A 28 28.97 -11.11 13.10
C ALA A 28 29.53 -12.05 14.20
N MET A 29 29.93 -13.25 13.82
CA MET A 29 30.40 -14.34 14.69
C MET A 29 31.48 -13.87 15.66
N GLY A 30 32.36 -12.98 15.20
CA GLY A 30 33.39 -12.38 16.06
C GLY A 30 32.84 -11.57 17.24
N MET A 31 31.72 -10.89 17.03
CA MET A 31 31.10 -10.07 18.07
C MET A 31 30.37 -10.91 19.12
N ILE A 32 29.73 -12.01 18.69
CA ILE A 32 29.10 -12.98 19.60
C ILE A 32 30.16 -13.62 20.49
N LEU A 33 31.38 -13.90 19.98
CA LEU A 33 32.50 -14.41 20.76
C LEU A 33 33.00 -13.40 21.81
N ILE A 34 33.04 -12.11 21.47
CA ILE A 34 33.41 -11.05 22.43
C ILE A 34 32.34 -10.97 23.55
N TRP A 35 31.07 -10.99 23.21
CA TRP A 35 29.98 -11.00 24.20
C TRP A 35 30.03 -12.23 25.09
N LEU A 36 30.26 -13.41 24.49
CA LEU A 36 30.42 -14.66 25.24
C LEU A 36 31.59 -14.59 26.23
N ALA A 37 32.74 -14.06 25.79
CA ALA A 37 33.89 -13.86 26.67
C ALA A 37 33.58 -12.91 27.84
N CYS A 38 32.88 -11.80 27.60
CA CYS A 38 32.43 -10.87 28.63
C CYS A 38 31.49 -11.55 29.64
N PHE A 39 30.53 -12.35 29.17
CA PHE A 39 29.59 -13.08 30.03
C PHE A 39 30.31 -14.16 30.85
N LEU A 40 31.29 -14.86 30.30
CA LEU A 40 32.11 -15.82 31.04
C LEU A 40 32.96 -15.15 32.12
N ILE A 41 33.61 -14.02 31.82
CA ILE A 41 34.34 -13.23 32.79
C ILE A 41 33.42 -12.75 33.92
N ALA A 42 32.26 -12.20 33.57
CA ALA A 42 31.25 -11.78 34.53
C ALA A 42 30.85 -12.94 35.45
N ALA A 43 30.58 -14.12 34.87
CA ALA A 43 30.18 -15.33 35.60
C ALA A 43 31.26 -15.78 36.58
N VAL A 44 32.51 -15.85 36.15
CA VAL A 44 33.67 -16.27 36.99
C VAL A 44 33.89 -15.30 38.16
N LEU A 45 33.85 -13.99 37.91
CA LEU A 45 34.05 -12.97 38.92
C LEU A 45 32.92 -12.99 39.98
N LEU A 46 31.67 -13.04 39.52
CA LEU A 46 30.48 -13.16 40.39
C LEU A 46 30.50 -14.47 41.20
N HIS A 47 30.98 -15.58 40.59
CA HIS A 47 31.19 -16.84 41.27
C HIS A 47 32.19 -16.73 42.44
N LYS A 48 33.26 -15.98 42.24
CA LYS A 48 34.25 -15.69 43.27
C LYS A 48 33.79 -14.64 44.31
N GLY A 49 32.57 -14.14 44.20
CA GLY A 49 31.99 -13.12 45.08
C GLY A 49 32.45 -11.69 44.79
N ILE A 50 33.12 -11.49 43.66
CA ILE A 50 33.57 -10.17 43.20
C ILE A 50 32.42 -9.47 42.48
N LEU A 51 31.73 -8.54 43.16
CA LEU A 51 30.51 -7.86 42.62
C LEU A 51 30.77 -7.05 41.34
N TRP A 52 31.97 -6.51 41.20
CA TRP A 52 32.39 -5.80 39.99
C TRP A 52 32.35 -6.66 38.71
N GLY A 53 32.30 -7.98 38.88
CA GLY A 53 32.09 -8.89 37.74
C GLY A 53 30.81 -8.59 36.96
N GLY A 54 29.78 -8.04 37.62
CA GLY A 54 28.54 -7.62 36.94
C GLY A 54 28.76 -6.59 35.84
N VAL A 55 29.76 -5.71 35.98
CA VAL A 55 30.07 -4.68 34.96
C VAL A 55 30.45 -5.30 33.61
N PHE A 56 31.17 -6.43 33.62
CA PHE A 56 31.50 -7.15 32.38
C PHE A 56 30.27 -7.71 31.69
N GLY A 57 29.21 -8.06 32.43
CA GLY A 57 27.92 -8.49 31.84
C GLY A 57 27.07 -7.32 31.32
N LEU A 58 27.24 -6.11 31.89
CA LEU A 58 26.54 -4.91 31.43
C LEU A 58 27.08 -4.41 30.09
N PHE A 59 28.35 -4.60 29.79
CA PHE A 59 28.95 -4.12 28.54
C PHE A 59 28.27 -4.72 27.28
N PRO A 60 28.10 -6.04 27.11
CA PRO A 60 27.37 -6.61 25.99
C PRO A 60 25.93 -6.16 25.97
N ALA A 61 25.27 -6.04 27.11
CA ALA A 61 23.88 -5.60 27.21
C ALA A 61 23.69 -4.16 26.68
N LEU A 62 24.54 -3.23 27.08
CA LEU A 62 24.54 -1.85 26.60
C LEU A 62 24.90 -1.76 25.12
N HIS A 63 25.85 -2.58 24.65
CA HIS A 63 26.22 -2.62 23.24
C HIS A 63 25.09 -3.13 22.36
N MET A 64 24.33 -4.13 22.81
CA MET A 64 23.11 -4.61 22.10
C MET A 64 22.03 -3.52 22.02
N ILE A 65 21.81 -2.76 23.10
CA ILE A 65 20.89 -1.63 23.10
C ILE A 65 21.36 -0.55 22.13
N TYR A 66 22.65 -0.24 22.09
CA TYR A 66 23.23 0.76 21.20
C TYR A 66 23.10 0.38 19.72
N ARG A 67 23.24 -0.90 19.37
CA ARG A 67 23.07 -1.37 17.99
C ARG A 67 21.64 -1.25 17.44
N GLY A 68 20.67 -1.20 18.31
CA GLY A 68 19.28 -1.02 17.91
C GLY A 68 18.59 -2.30 17.41
N GLY A 69 17.43 -2.14 16.76
CA GLY A 69 16.68 -3.24 16.17
C GLY A 69 16.22 -4.30 17.19
N SER A 70 16.23 -5.56 16.79
CA SER A 70 15.82 -6.70 17.63
C SER A 70 16.72 -6.95 18.85
N GLU A 71 17.94 -6.40 18.86
CA GLU A 71 18.90 -6.58 19.93
C GLU A 71 18.59 -5.73 21.16
N ILE A 72 17.81 -4.64 21.03
CA ILE A 72 17.42 -3.76 22.13
C ILE A 72 16.74 -4.55 23.26
N LEU A 73 15.82 -5.42 22.93
CA LEU A 73 15.06 -6.18 23.92
C LEU A 73 15.95 -7.15 24.68
N ILE A 74 16.82 -7.85 23.97
CA ILE A 74 17.79 -8.79 24.58
C ILE A 74 18.74 -8.03 25.48
N GLY A 75 19.27 -6.92 25.02
CA GLY A 75 20.16 -6.05 25.78
C GLY A 75 19.48 -5.52 27.05
N ALA A 76 18.25 -5.04 26.97
CA ALA A 76 17.47 -4.57 28.12
C ALA A 76 17.24 -5.67 29.19
N VAL A 77 16.89 -6.90 28.75
CA VAL A 77 16.72 -8.06 29.66
C VAL A 77 18.02 -8.40 30.34
N LEU A 78 19.15 -8.41 29.63
CA LEU A 78 20.47 -8.69 30.19
C LEU A 78 20.93 -7.58 31.16
N LEU A 79 20.65 -6.32 30.84
CA LEU A 79 20.92 -5.18 31.71
C LEU A 79 20.21 -5.33 33.06
N LEU A 80 18.90 -5.59 33.01
CA LEU A 80 18.07 -5.81 34.20
C LEU A 80 18.54 -7.05 34.98
N PHE A 81 18.92 -8.12 34.29
CA PHE A 81 19.48 -9.33 34.90
C PHE A 81 20.73 -9.07 35.70
N TYR A 82 21.77 -8.43 35.11
CA TYR A 82 23.03 -8.17 35.78
C TYR A 82 22.92 -7.12 36.89
N LEU A 83 22.09 -6.09 36.71
CA LEU A 83 21.77 -5.12 37.76
C LEU A 83 21.07 -5.80 38.93
N GLY A 84 20.00 -6.58 38.63
CA GLY A 84 19.24 -7.34 39.64
C GLY A 84 20.09 -8.36 40.39
N LEU A 85 20.96 -9.08 39.67
CA LEU A 85 21.89 -10.05 40.27
C LEU A 85 22.89 -9.36 41.16
N SER A 86 23.48 -8.24 40.74
CA SER A 86 24.44 -7.47 41.55
C SER A 86 23.79 -6.94 42.82
N VAL A 87 22.58 -6.35 42.75
CA VAL A 87 21.84 -5.90 43.94
C VAL A 87 21.45 -7.08 44.86
N TYR A 88 21.03 -8.20 44.27
CA TYR A 88 20.71 -9.41 45.06
C TYR A 88 21.94 -9.95 45.83
N LEU A 89 23.08 -10.03 45.17
CA LEU A 89 24.34 -10.50 45.80
C LEU A 89 24.81 -9.52 46.84
N TRP A 90 24.72 -8.20 46.60
CA TRP A 90 25.07 -7.14 47.54
C TRP A 90 24.22 -7.21 48.81
N LYS A 91 22.86 -7.26 48.70
CA LYS A 91 21.94 -7.37 49.85
C LYS A 91 22.16 -8.64 50.70
N ARG A 92 22.72 -9.72 50.14
CA ARG A 92 22.97 -10.97 50.85
C ARG A 92 24.42 -11.12 51.36
N ARG A 93 25.25 -10.14 51.17
CA ARG A 93 26.64 -10.18 51.62
C ARG A 93 26.77 -10.39 53.15
N ASP A 94 25.84 -9.85 53.91
CA ASP A 94 25.86 -9.80 55.38
C ASP A 94 24.81 -10.64 56.08
N THR A 95 24.15 -11.62 55.40
CA THR A 95 23.14 -12.47 56.01
C THR A 95 23.61 -13.92 56.08
N ASP A 96 23.65 -14.50 57.30
CA ASP A 96 23.86 -15.93 57.58
C ASP A 96 22.70 -16.84 57.16
N ALA A 97 22.07 -16.60 56.02
CA ALA A 97 20.98 -17.42 55.54
C ALA A 97 21.47 -18.80 55.09
N PRO A 98 20.79 -19.90 55.46
CA PRO A 98 21.19 -21.22 55.09
C PRO A 98 21.30 -21.40 53.59
N ALA A 99 22.27 -22.19 53.14
CA ALA A 99 22.45 -22.49 51.72
C ALA A 99 21.17 -23.11 51.14
N ALA A 100 20.69 -22.55 50.03
CA ALA A 100 19.52 -23.10 49.37
C ALA A 100 19.79 -24.53 48.88
N SER A 101 18.77 -25.39 48.98
CA SER A 101 18.89 -26.77 48.56
C SER A 101 19.10 -26.87 47.04
N GLY A 102 19.76 -27.95 46.58
CA GLY A 102 19.98 -28.17 45.13
C GLY A 102 18.62 -28.16 44.33
N LYS A 103 17.53 -28.57 44.97
CA LYS A 103 16.19 -28.54 44.37
C LYS A 103 15.68 -27.10 44.12
N GLU A 104 15.91 -26.18 45.08
CA GLU A 104 15.52 -24.79 44.94
C GLU A 104 16.33 -24.07 43.84
N VAL A 105 17.61 -24.49 43.71
CA VAL A 105 18.48 -24.06 42.60
C VAL A 105 17.90 -24.43 41.27
N LEU A 106 17.60 -25.71 41.09
CA LEU A 106 17.10 -26.25 39.84
C LEU A 106 15.77 -25.61 39.46
N VAL A 107 14.85 -25.42 40.42
CA VAL A 107 13.57 -24.75 40.20
C VAL A 107 13.76 -23.29 39.78
N PHE A 108 14.74 -22.56 40.35
CA PHE A 108 15.00 -21.19 39.97
C PHE A 108 15.59 -21.10 38.55
N PHE A 109 16.54 -21.99 38.21
CA PHE A 109 17.05 -22.12 36.86
C PHE A 109 15.96 -22.41 35.83
N ALA A 110 15.11 -23.42 36.13
CA ALA A 110 13.98 -23.76 35.28
C ALA A 110 13.06 -22.56 35.03
N LYS A 111 12.80 -21.74 36.06
CA LYS A 111 12.00 -20.50 35.91
C LYS A 111 12.67 -19.47 35.01
N ILE A 112 13.99 -19.32 35.08
CA ILE A 112 14.69 -18.38 34.18
C ILE A 112 14.65 -18.87 32.75
N VAL A 113 14.94 -20.15 32.50
CA VAL A 113 14.86 -20.74 31.17
C VAL A 113 13.44 -20.57 30.60
N LEU A 114 12.42 -20.88 31.42
CA LEU A 114 11.02 -20.70 31.01
C LEU A 114 10.68 -19.23 30.73
N THR A 115 11.22 -18.30 31.52
CA THR A 115 11.06 -16.84 31.27
C THR A 115 11.64 -16.43 29.93
N VAL A 116 12.86 -16.86 29.62
CA VAL A 116 13.49 -16.57 28.32
C VAL A 116 12.70 -17.18 27.18
N LEU A 117 12.28 -18.44 27.30
CA LEU A 117 11.45 -19.10 26.30
C LEU A 117 10.13 -18.36 26.05
N VAL A 118 9.46 -17.93 27.14
CA VAL A 118 8.21 -17.15 27.01
C VAL A 118 8.44 -15.81 26.30
N VAL A 119 9.49 -15.08 26.64
CA VAL A 119 9.80 -13.80 26.01
C VAL A 119 10.13 -13.98 24.52
N VAL A 120 10.99 -14.94 24.19
CA VAL A 120 11.37 -15.24 22.81
C VAL A 120 10.17 -15.71 22.01
N ALA A 121 9.41 -16.69 22.52
CA ALA A 121 8.24 -17.19 21.83
C ALA A 121 7.15 -16.12 21.65
N SER A 122 6.96 -15.26 22.66
CA SER A 122 6.02 -14.12 22.54
C SER A 122 6.48 -13.11 21.49
N GLY A 123 7.79 -12.84 21.41
CA GLY A 123 8.37 -11.97 20.40
C GLY A 123 8.17 -12.51 18.98
N TYR A 124 8.47 -13.78 18.75
CA TYR A 124 8.23 -14.44 17.47
C TYR A 124 6.75 -14.50 17.10
N ALA A 125 5.90 -14.89 18.04
CA ALA A 125 4.46 -14.94 17.83
C ALA A 125 3.89 -13.55 17.49
N ALA A 126 4.43 -12.49 18.12
CA ALA A 126 4.02 -11.14 17.85
C ALA A 126 4.46 -10.65 16.45
N VAL A 127 5.67 -11.00 16.01
CA VAL A 127 6.15 -10.65 14.67
C VAL A 127 5.36 -11.40 13.59
N ILE A 128 5.27 -12.73 13.70
CA ILE A 128 4.57 -13.56 12.70
C ILE A 128 3.06 -13.27 12.74
N GLY A 129 2.46 -13.29 13.93
CA GLY A 129 1.05 -12.97 14.11
C GLY A 129 0.72 -11.54 13.68
N GLY A 130 1.63 -10.59 13.94
CA GLY A 130 1.52 -9.21 13.48
C GLY A 130 1.50 -9.09 11.96
N MET A 131 2.41 -9.77 11.27
CA MET A 131 2.43 -9.80 9.80
C MET A 131 1.12 -10.37 9.23
N ILE A 132 0.63 -11.48 9.79
CA ILE A 132 -0.64 -12.09 9.38
C ILE A 132 -1.83 -11.16 9.66
N LEU A 133 -1.92 -10.61 10.87
CA LEU A 133 -3.01 -9.70 11.23
C LEU A 133 -3.01 -8.42 10.40
N MET A 134 -1.84 -7.87 10.10
CA MET A 134 -1.72 -6.68 9.24
C MET A 134 -2.08 -6.97 7.78
N SER A 135 -1.74 -8.15 7.26
CA SER A 135 -2.17 -8.57 5.91
C SER A 135 -3.69 -8.81 5.81
N GLU A 136 -4.35 -9.05 6.95
CA GLU A 136 -5.81 -9.18 7.06
C GLU A 136 -6.52 -7.86 7.42
N GLY A 137 -5.83 -6.71 7.33
CA GLY A 137 -6.40 -5.38 7.58
C GLY A 137 -6.46 -4.97 9.06
N ILE A 138 -5.95 -5.78 9.99
CA ILE A 138 -5.99 -5.46 11.42
C ILE A 138 -5.05 -4.31 11.77
N HIS A 139 -5.58 -3.29 12.44
CA HIS A 139 -4.82 -2.09 12.79
C HIS A 139 -3.60 -2.42 13.67
N GLN A 140 -2.45 -1.81 13.35
CA GLN A 140 -1.15 -2.05 14.02
C GLN A 140 -1.19 -1.95 15.55
N ALA A 141 -2.08 -1.12 16.10
CA ALA A 141 -2.25 -0.98 17.54
C ALA A 141 -2.59 -2.30 18.25
N PHE A 142 -3.41 -3.18 17.63
CA PHE A 142 -3.71 -4.49 18.21
C PHE A 142 -2.47 -5.39 18.31
N VAL A 143 -1.58 -5.32 17.31
CA VAL A 143 -0.32 -6.06 17.30
C VAL A 143 0.57 -5.60 18.45
N TYR A 144 0.78 -4.28 18.59
CA TYR A 144 1.61 -3.73 19.65
C TYR A 144 1.06 -3.98 21.05
N VAL A 145 -0.25 -3.88 21.24
CA VAL A 145 -0.90 -4.21 22.52
C VAL A 145 -0.75 -5.70 22.82
N GLY A 146 -0.91 -6.58 21.83
CA GLY A 146 -0.71 -8.03 21.98
C GLY A 146 0.72 -8.39 22.41
N MET A 147 1.73 -7.70 21.88
CA MET A 147 3.13 -7.87 22.28
C MET A 147 3.35 -7.62 23.79
N LEU A 148 2.57 -6.75 24.38
CA LEU A 148 2.63 -6.44 25.82
C LEU A 148 1.73 -7.35 26.66
N VAL A 149 0.53 -7.66 26.19
CA VAL A 149 -0.47 -8.44 26.92
C VAL A 149 -0.01 -9.87 27.14
N ILE A 150 0.48 -10.56 26.11
CA ILE A 150 0.85 -11.99 26.21
C ILE A 150 1.98 -12.23 27.23
N PRO A 151 3.15 -11.54 27.14
CA PRO A 151 4.21 -11.71 28.14
C PRO A 151 3.77 -11.28 29.55
N SER A 152 2.97 -10.20 29.66
CA SER A 152 2.49 -9.72 30.97
C SER A 152 1.58 -10.71 31.69
N LEU A 153 0.89 -11.58 30.95
CA LEU A 153 0.10 -12.69 31.50
C LEU A 153 0.98 -13.88 31.92
N LEU A 154 1.94 -14.25 31.10
CA LEU A 154 2.70 -15.49 31.29
C LEU A 154 3.85 -15.35 32.31
N LEU A 155 4.59 -14.23 32.30
CA LEU A 155 5.73 -14.03 33.17
C LEU A 155 5.38 -14.07 34.67
N PRO A 156 4.33 -13.40 35.15
CA PRO A 156 3.94 -13.46 36.56
C PRO A 156 3.50 -14.87 37.03
N LEU A 157 2.97 -15.71 36.11
CA LEU A 157 2.61 -17.12 36.46
C LEU A 157 3.86 -17.94 36.84
N ILE A 158 5.02 -17.61 36.31
CA ILE A 158 6.30 -18.25 36.62
C ILE A 158 6.82 -17.81 38.00
N TRP A 159 6.66 -16.53 38.34
CA TRP A 159 7.34 -15.92 39.49
C TRP A 159 6.46 -15.72 40.74
N LEU A 160 5.15 -15.54 40.56
CA LEU A 160 4.26 -15.22 41.69
C LEU A 160 3.87 -16.46 42.47
N LYS A 161 3.89 -16.34 43.82
CA LYS A 161 3.39 -17.37 44.74
C LYS A 161 1.84 -17.40 44.82
N LYS A 162 1.18 -16.21 44.77
CA LYS A 162 -0.29 -16.05 44.85
C LYS A 162 -0.91 -15.89 43.48
N LYS A 163 -0.90 -16.93 42.67
CA LYS A 163 -1.34 -16.94 41.26
C LYS A 163 -2.82 -16.59 41.06
N LYS A 164 -3.72 -17.04 41.99
CA LYS A 164 -5.17 -16.87 41.84
C LYS A 164 -5.58 -15.38 41.75
N LYS A 165 -5.09 -14.53 42.67
CA LYS A 165 -5.43 -13.10 42.68
C LYS A 165 -4.90 -12.40 41.44
N PHE A 166 -3.71 -12.75 41.00
CA PHE A 166 -3.11 -12.20 39.75
C PHE A 166 -3.93 -12.60 38.52
N LEU A 167 -4.30 -13.90 38.41
CA LEU A 167 -5.12 -14.38 37.29
C LEU A 167 -6.44 -13.64 37.17
N ILE A 168 -7.12 -13.35 38.30
CA ILE A 168 -8.39 -12.60 38.27
C ILE A 168 -8.18 -11.18 37.77
N ILE A 169 -7.14 -10.48 38.24
CA ILE A 169 -6.86 -9.08 37.85
C ILE A 169 -6.47 -8.95 36.37
N TRP A 170 -5.70 -9.92 35.84
CA TRP A 170 -5.17 -9.85 34.48
C TRP A 170 -6.03 -10.57 33.44
N LEU A 171 -6.89 -11.49 33.89
CA LEU A 171 -7.81 -12.18 32.98
C LEU A 171 -8.80 -11.20 32.33
N VAL A 172 -9.29 -10.21 33.08
CA VAL A 172 -10.26 -9.23 32.55
C VAL A 172 -9.67 -8.40 31.42
N PRO A 173 -8.51 -7.71 31.55
CA PRO A 173 -7.89 -6.99 30.44
C PRO A 173 -7.55 -7.88 29.25
N ALA A 174 -7.10 -9.12 29.51
CA ALA A 174 -6.80 -10.08 28.45
C ALA A 174 -8.05 -10.49 27.66
N VAL A 175 -9.14 -10.79 28.36
CA VAL A 175 -10.43 -11.10 27.72
C VAL A 175 -10.93 -9.89 26.91
N ILE A 176 -10.86 -8.69 27.46
CA ILE A 176 -11.22 -7.47 26.72
C ILE A 176 -10.39 -7.32 25.45
N TYR A 177 -9.06 -7.53 25.53
CA TYR A 177 -8.19 -7.48 24.37
C TYR A 177 -8.57 -8.49 23.29
N PHE A 178 -8.72 -9.78 23.67
CA PHE A 178 -9.03 -10.83 22.68
C PHE A 178 -10.46 -10.70 22.12
N VAL A 179 -11.42 -10.25 22.92
CA VAL A 179 -12.79 -9.96 22.44
C VAL A 179 -12.76 -8.78 21.48
N SER A 180 -12.07 -7.70 21.82
CA SER A 180 -11.91 -6.51 20.97
C SER A 180 -11.21 -6.85 19.65
N LEU A 181 -10.15 -7.67 19.69
CA LEU A 181 -9.47 -8.17 18.49
C LEU A 181 -10.40 -9.04 17.65
N GLY A 182 -11.13 -9.96 18.28
CA GLY A 182 -12.09 -10.83 17.59
C GLY A 182 -13.26 -10.07 16.95
N VAL A 183 -13.77 -9.04 17.63
CA VAL A 183 -14.80 -8.15 17.07
C VAL A 183 -14.26 -7.37 15.89
N HIS A 184 -13.06 -6.76 16.04
CA HIS A 184 -12.45 -6.03 14.94
C HIS A 184 -12.16 -6.93 13.72
N TYR A 185 -11.57 -8.10 13.94
CA TYR A 185 -11.35 -9.09 12.88
C TYR A 185 -12.66 -9.55 12.24
N GLY A 186 -13.69 -9.80 13.05
CA GLY A 186 -15.01 -10.19 12.55
C GLY A 186 -15.69 -9.09 11.71
N LEU A 187 -15.55 -7.83 12.12
CA LEU A 187 -16.04 -6.69 11.36
C LEU A 187 -15.27 -6.55 10.04
N GLU A 188 -13.95 -6.65 10.06
CA GLU A 188 -13.12 -6.58 8.87
C GLU A 188 -13.46 -7.70 7.87
N LYS A 189 -13.61 -8.94 8.36
CA LYS A 189 -14.05 -10.06 7.51
C LYS A 189 -15.48 -9.91 7.01
N TYR A 190 -16.37 -9.37 7.83
CA TYR A 190 -17.73 -9.04 7.38
C TYR A 190 -17.67 -7.98 6.27
N ASP A 191 -16.86 -6.93 6.44
CA ASP A 191 -16.66 -5.89 5.43
C ASP A 191 -16.12 -6.47 4.13
N GLN A 192 -15.07 -7.30 4.20
CA GLN A 192 -14.52 -7.98 3.02
C GLN A 192 -15.56 -8.88 2.34
N SER A 193 -16.47 -9.52 3.09
CA SER A 193 -17.49 -10.41 2.54
C SER A 193 -18.63 -9.69 1.83
N ILE A 194 -18.88 -8.44 2.18
CA ILE A 194 -19.92 -7.59 1.58
C ILE A 194 -19.35 -6.55 0.61
N THR A 195 -18.04 -6.39 0.57
CA THR A 195 -17.34 -5.58 -0.43
C THR A 195 -17.25 -6.40 -1.70
N ILE A 196 -17.79 -5.87 -2.78
CA ILE A 196 -17.69 -6.52 -4.08
C ILE A 196 -16.24 -6.37 -4.52
N ASN A 197 -15.53 -7.49 -4.61
CA ASN A 197 -14.18 -7.57 -5.13
C ASN A 197 -14.20 -7.26 -6.62
N THR A 198 -14.20 -5.98 -6.96
CA THR A 198 -13.84 -5.55 -8.29
C THR A 198 -12.32 -5.51 -8.35
N ALA A 199 -11.75 -6.10 -9.39
CA ALA A 199 -10.32 -6.08 -9.61
C ALA A 199 -9.77 -4.65 -9.44
N PRO A 200 -8.80 -4.41 -8.56
CA PRO A 200 -8.48 -3.07 -8.07
C PRO A 200 -7.83 -2.14 -9.10
N ASN A 201 -7.40 -2.64 -10.25
CA ASN A 201 -6.80 -1.87 -11.35
C ASN A 201 -7.08 -2.56 -12.67
N ILE A 202 -6.83 -1.82 -13.78
CA ILE A 202 -6.69 -2.49 -15.06
C ILE A 202 -5.67 -3.62 -14.88
N ASN A 203 -6.09 -4.85 -15.18
CA ASN A 203 -5.16 -5.95 -15.28
C ASN A 203 -4.45 -5.81 -16.63
N VAL A 204 -3.34 -5.08 -16.66
CA VAL A 204 -2.58 -4.83 -17.90
C VAL A 204 -2.22 -6.11 -18.63
N HIS A 205 -2.07 -7.24 -17.91
CA HIS A 205 -1.77 -8.53 -18.50
C HIS A 205 -2.87 -9.05 -19.45
N GLU A 206 -4.11 -8.61 -19.30
CA GLU A 206 -5.22 -8.94 -20.18
C GLU A 206 -5.21 -8.16 -21.50
N TYR A 207 -4.41 -7.10 -21.58
CA TYR A 207 -4.31 -6.18 -22.71
C TYR A 207 -2.90 -6.08 -23.28
N LEU A 208 -2.01 -7.04 -22.98
CA LEU A 208 -0.66 -7.03 -23.55
C LEU A 208 -0.70 -7.30 -25.07
N PRO A 209 0.15 -6.64 -25.87
CA PRO A 209 0.26 -6.88 -27.29
C PRO A 209 0.80 -8.31 -27.57
N PHE A 210 0.67 -8.77 -28.77
CA PHE A 210 1.21 -10.04 -29.31
C PHE A 210 0.78 -11.32 -28.58
N ARG A 211 -0.22 -11.27 -27.68
CA ARG A 211 -0.77 -12.44 -26.98
C ARG A 211 -2.08 -12.88 -27.64
N GLU A 212 -2.27 -14.17 -27.80
CA GLU A 212 -3.53 -14.73 -28.37
C GLU A 212 -4.74 -14.39 -27.52
N ASP A 213 -4.61 -14.45 -26.18
CA ASP A 213 -5.66 -14.20 -25.20
C ASP A 213 -5.88 -12.72 -24.87
N SER A 214 -5.15 -11.81 -25.51
CA SER A 214 -5.28 -10.36 -25.26
C SER A 214 -6.63 -9.82 -25.69
N LYS A 215 -7.21 -8.95 -24.85
CA LYS A 215 -8.50 -8.27 -25.07
C LYS A 215 -8.40 -7.01 -25.93
N ILE A 216 -7.21 -6.68 -26.45
CA ILE A 216 -7.05 -5.52 -27.32
C ILE A 216 -7.72 -5.74 -28.68
N VAL A 217 -8.03 -4.65 -29.35
CA VAL A 217 -8.36 -4.67 -30.79
C VAL A 217 -7.13 -5.07 -31.56
N LYS A 218 -7.24 -6.10 -32.40
CA LYS A 218 -6.11 -6.64 -33.17
C LYS A 218 -6.33 -6.37 -34.64
N ILE A 219 -5.39 -5.64 -35.21
CA ILE A 219 -5.23 -5.51 -36.66
C ILE A 219 -3.77 -5.78 -37.03
N ASP A 220 -3.53 -6.23 -38.21
CA ASP A 220 -2.21 -6.24 -38.83
C ASP A 220 -2.13 -5.06 -39.78
N SER A 221 -1.42 -3.97 -39.38
CA SER A 221 -1.35 -2.77 -40.17
C SER A 221 -0.70 -3.04 -41.53
N GLU A 222 -1.39 -2.65 -42.59
CA GLU A 222 -0.88 -2.74 -43.96
C GLU A 222 -0.09 -1.50 -44.36
N THR A 223 -0.26 -0.38 -43.62
CA THR A 223 0.26 0.93 -43.99
C THR A 223 1.53 1.32 -43.23
N LEU A 224 1.75 0.81 -42.04
CA LEU A 224 2.92 1.12 -41.21
C LEU A 224 3.47 -0.09 -40.47
N LYS A 225 4.77 -0.31 -40.54
CA LYS A 225 5.54 -1.16 -39.65
C LYS A 225 6.78 -0.41 -39.20
N LEU A 226 6.89 -0.12 -37.93
CA LEU A 226 8.01 0.60 -37.35
C LEU A 226 9.26 -0.27 -37.29
N THR A 227 10.38 0.31 -37.63
CA THR A 227 11.71 -0.33 -37.58
C THR A 227 12.76 0.69 -37.17
N GLY A 228 13.91 0.23 -36.69
CA GLY A 228 15.02 1.10 -36.30
C GLY A 228 14.81 1.70 -34.90
N ASP A 229 14.82 3.02 -34.78
CA ASP A 229 14.64 3.74 -33.53
C ASP A 229 13.16 3.83 -33.18
N LEU A 230 12.68 2.87 -32.38
CA LEU A 230 11.27 2.77 -32.02
C LEU A 230 10.88 3.86 -31.01
N PRO A 231 9.76 4.58 -31.24
CA PRO A 231 9.24 5.53 -30.23
C PRO A 231 8.96 4.84 -28.90
N VAL A 232 9.45 5.42 -27.80
CA VAL A 232 9.09 4.97 -26.46
C VAL A 232 7.69 5.48 -26.13
N ILE A 233 6.72 4.56 -26.01
CA ILE A 233 5.30 4.87 -25.78
C ILE A 233 4.88 4.53 -24.36
N ASP A 234 4.14 5.45 -23.71
CA ASP A 234 3.52 5.29 -22.40
C ASP A 234 2.11 5.89 -22.42
N GLY A 235 1.33 5.68 -21.39
CA GLY A 235 -0.02 6.25 -21.33
C GLY A 235 -0.74 6.08 -19.99
N ALA A 236 -1.84 6.79 -19.87
CA ALA A 236 -2.74 6.68 -18.74
C ALA A 236 -3.45 5.32 -18.72
N ALA A 237 -3.75 4.81 -17.52
CA ALA A 237 -4.42 3.51 -17.33
C ALA A 237 -5.71 3.35 -18.16
N ALA A 238 -6.48 4.42 -18.28
CA ALA A 238 -7.70 4.41 -19.09
C ALA A 238 -7.44 4.13 -20.57
N PHE A 239 -6.27 4.45 -21.09
CA PHE A 239 -5.92 4.32 -22.51
C PHE A 239 -4.98 3.14 -22.79
N PHE A 240 -4.63 2.34 -21.78
CA PHE A 240 -3.75 1.19 -21.94
C PHE A 240 -4.21 0.23 -23.05
N PRO A 241 -5.49 -0.14 -23.16
CA PRO A 241 -5.95 -1.02 -24.25
C PRO A 241 -5.69 -0.45 -25.66
N VAL A 242 -5.81 0.87 -25.83
CA VAL A 242 -5.63 1.53 -27.13
C VAL A 242 -4.16 1.56 -27.54
N TYR A 243 -3.26 2.09 -26.70
CA TYR A 243 -1.87 2.17 -27.11
C TYR A 243 -1.15 0.81 -27.13
N SER A 244 -1.64 -0.15 -26.33
CA SER A 244 -1.24 -1.56 -26.48
C SER A 244 -1.67 -2.14 -27.83
N ALA A 245 -2.86 -1.77 -28.32
CA ALA A 245 -3.32 -2.17 -29.65
C ALA A 245 -2.49 -1.49 -30.77
N PHE A 246 -2.08 -0.24 -30.58
CA PHE A 246 -1.14 0.44 -31.51
C PHE A 246 0.21 -0.30 -31.56
N VAL A 247 0.77 -0.65 -30.39
CA VAL A 247 2.00 -1.45 -30.33
C VAL A 247 1.81 -2.79 -31.06
N ASN A 248 0.71 -3.48 -30.82
CA ASN A 248 0.41 -4.74 -31.50
C ASN A 248 0.33 -4.60 -33.02
N ALA A 249 -0.17 -3.47 -33.52
CA ALA A 249 -0.39 -3.23 -34.96
C ALA A 249 0.87 -2.86 -35.72
N VAL A 250 1.74 -2.00 -35.13
CA VAL A 250 2.82 -1.35 -35.89
C VAL A 250 4.23 -1.57 -35.35
N TYR A 251 4.40 -2.08 -34.12
CA TYR A 251 5.71 -2.39 -33.55
C TYR A 251 6.14 -3.83 -33.91
N PRO A 252 7.43 -4.16 -33.77
CA PRO A 252 7.91 -5.53 -33.89
C PRO A 252 7.29 -6.44 -32.83
N GLU A 253 7.00 -7.71 -33.15
CA GLU A 253 6.43 -8.70 -32.23
C GLU A 253 7.31 -8.98 -30.98
N THR A 254 8.57 -8.57 -31.02
CA THR A 254 9.52 -8.69 -29.90
C THR A 254 9.34 -7.60 -28.83
N THR A 255 8.45 -6.63 -29.02
CA THR A 255 8.20 -5.55 -28.08
C THR A 255 7.38 -6.07 -26.89
N GLU A 256 7.89 -5.88 -25.68
CA GLU A 256 7.27 -6.32 -24.45
C GLU A 256 7.05 -5.14 -23.48
N LEU A 257 6.09 -5.27 -22.55
CA LEU A 257 5.87 -4.25 -21.53
C LEU A 257 7.10 -4.10 -20.63
N TYR A 258 7.55 -2.88 -20.42
CA TYR A 258 8.77 -2.50 -19.67
C TYR A 258 10.09 -2.94 -20.31
N ASP A 259 10.12 -3.02 -21.63
CA ASP A 259 11.34 -3.30 -22.40
C ASP A 259 12.14 -2.02 -22.77
N GLY A 260 11.71 -0.87 -22.30
CA GLY A 260 12.29 0.45 -22.60
C GLY A 260 11.70 1.10 -23.85
N VAL A 261 10.70 0.47 -24.49
CA VAL A 261 9.98 0.99 -25.66
C VAL A 261 8.48 1.05 -25.41
N PHE A 262 7.93 0.07 -24.71
CA PHE A 262 6.54 0.02 -24.32
C PHE A 262 6.42 0.07 -22.80
N GLU A 263 5.93 1.21 -22.27
CA GLU A 263 5.93 1.53 -20.86
C GLU A 263 4.52 1.74 -20.29
N TYR A 264 4.39 1.64 -18.97
CA TYR A 264 3.14 1.93 -18.25
C TYR A 264 3.44 2.53 -16.88
N ASN A 265 3.46 3.87 -16.80
CA ASN A 265 3.75 4.63 -15.58
C ASN A 265 2.56 5.47 -15.08
N ASN A 266 1.37 5.29 -15.65
CA ASN A 266 0.18 6.10 -15.38
C ASN A 266 0.40 7.60 -15.65
N THR A 267 -0.64 8.42 -15.40
CA THR A 267 -0.60 9.85 -15.74
C THR A 267 0.52 10.62 -15.03
N PRO A 268 0.75 10.47 -13.70
CA PRO A 268 1.82 11.22 -13.04
C PRO A 268 3.22 10.84 -13.53
N GLY A 269 3.51 9.54 -13.58
CA GLY A 269 4.83 9.06 -14.00
C GLY A 269 5.09 9.29 -15.49
N GLY A 270 4.08 9.07 -16.33
CA GLY A 270 4.21 9.28 -17.78
C GLY A 270 4.49 10.74 -18.15
N TYR A 271 3.77 11.70 -17.55
CA TYR A 271 4.07 13.12 -17.79
C TYR A 271 5.43 13.55 -17.21
N GLN A 272 5.85 12.97 -16.10
CA GLN A 272 7.19 13.21 -15.58
C GLN A 272 8.25 12.71 -16.56
N LEU A 273 8.15 11.46 -17.03
CA LEU A 273 9.09 10.89 -17.98
C LEU A 273 9.08 11.64 -19.32
N LEU A 274 7.91 12.10 -19.80
CA LEU A 274 7.82 12.90 -21.00
C LEU A 274 8.54 14.26 -20.85
N ALA A 275 8.38 14.91 -19.69
CA ALA A 275 9.08 16.16 -19.37
C ALA A 275 10.61 15.96 -19.31
N GLU A 276 11.07 14.84 -18.77
CA GLU A 276 12.47 14.44 -18.68
C GLU A 276 13.03 13.87 -20.01
N LYS A 277 12.20 13.81 -21.08
CA LYS A 277 12.53 13.23 -22.40
C LYS A 277 12.93 11.75 -22.31
N GLY A 278 12.40 11.03 -21.30
CA GLY A 278 12.59 9.60 -21.09
C GLY A 278 11.62 8.72 -21.89
N ILE A 279 10.53 9.31 -22.42
CA ILE A 279 9.60 8.69 -23.37
C ILE A 279 9.34 9.66 -24.51
N ASP A 280 8.94 9.14 -25.68
CA ASP A 280 8.70 9.94 -26.89
C ASP A 280 7.23 10.35 -27.02
N LEU A 281 6.31 9.51 -26.59
CA LEU A 281 4.87 9.71 -26.73
C LEU A 281 4.12 9.23 -25.52
N PHE A 282 3.24 10.08 -24.98
CA PHE A 282 2.32 9.76 -23.90
C PHE A 282 0.86 9.83 -24.37
N LEU A 283 0.11 8.73 -24.24
CA LEU A 283 -1.33 8.73 -24.53
C LEU A 283 -2.13 9.07 -23.28
N GLY A 284 -2.80 10.23 -23.25
CA GLY A 284 -3.47 10.72 -22.05
C GLY A 284 -4.48 11.83 -22.30
N VAL A 285 -4.95 12.41 -21.20
CA VAL A 285 -5.73 13.64 -21.18
C VAL A 285 -4.80 14.82 -20.94
N TYR A 286 -5.31 16.04 -21.04
CA TYR A 286 -4.54 17.26 -20.80
C TYR A 286 -3.86 17.24 -19.42
N PRO A 287 -2.58 17.64 -19.31
CA PRO A 287 -1.83 17.64 -18.05
C PRO A 287 -2.39 18.63 -17.01
N SER A 288 -2.06 18.40 -15.76
CA SER A 288 -2.30 19.36 -14.67
C SER A 288 -1.35 20.57 -14.79
N GLU A 289 -1.65 21.66 -14.06
CA GLU A 289 -0.78 22.84 -14.05
C GLU A 289 0.59 22.50 -13.42
N GLU A 290 0.63 21.59 -12.44
CA GLU A 290 1.88 21.12 -11.83
C GLU A 290 2.74 20.32 -12.83
N GLN A 291 2.10 19.49 -13.68
CA GLN A 291 2.81 18.72 -14.71
C GLN A 291 3.37 19.65 -15.81
N LYS A 292 2.64 20.71 -16.17
CA LYS A 292 3.14 21.73 -17.10
C LYS A 292 4.31 22.53 -16.52
N ALA A 293 4.17 22.97 -15.26
CA ALA A 293 5.24 23.69 -14.58
C ALA A 293 6.51 22.82 -14.47
N TYR A 294 6.36 21.52 -14.21
CA TYR A 294 7.49 20.61 -14.20
C TYR A 294 8.15 20.44 -15.57
N ALA A 295 7.37 20.41 -16.66
CA ALA A 295 7.90 20.37 -18.00
C ALA A 295 8.71 21.64 -18.34
N GLU A 296 8.21 22.83 -17.91
CA GLU A 296 8.95 24.10 -18.02
C GLU A 296 10.27 24.06 -17.23
N GLU A 297 10.28 23.49 -16.02
CA GLU A 297 11.53 23.29 -15.24
C GLU A 297 12.53 22.36 -15.94
N CYS A 298 12.05 21.44 -16.77
CA CYS A 298 12.86 20.52 -17.58
C CYS A 298 13.23 21.07 -18.95
N ASP A 299 12.94 22.34 -19.26
CA ASP A 299 13.10 22.95 -20.59
C ASP A 299 12.41 22.10 -21.69
N THR A 300 11.19 21.64 -21.42
CA THR A 300 10.41 20.79 -22.34
C THR A 300 9.07 21.42 -22.65
N THR A 301 8.77 21.58 -23.96
CA THR A 301 7.48 22.07 -24.44
C THR A 301 6.65 20.93 -24.99
N PHE A 302 5.51 20.63 -24.34
CA PHE A 302 4.60 19.59 -24.79
C PHE A 302 3.83 19.97 -26.06
N VAL A 303 3.72 19.01 -26.96
CA VAL A 303 2.92 19.12 -28.20
C VAL A 303 1.73 18.15 -28.09
N TYR A 304 0.53 18.68 -28.31
CA TYR A 304 -0.72 17.94 -28.11
C TYR A 304 -1.37 17.63 -29.45
N THR A 305 -1.43 16.36 -29.82
CA THR A 305 -2.17 15.88 -30.99
C THR A 305 -3.46 15.22 -30.54
N PRO A 306 -4.65 15.78 -30.77
CA PRO A 306 -5.90 15.13 -30.45
C PRO A 306 -6.10 13.92 -31.35
N VAL A 307 -6.29 12.74 -30.73
CA VAL A 307 -6.42 11.45 -31.45
C VAL A 307 -7.78 10.80 -31.25
N GLY A 308 -8.59 11.31 -30.34
CA GLY A 308 -9.93 10.84 -30.06
C GLY A 308 -10.62 11.70 -29.00
N THR A 309 -11.79 11.26 -28.57
CA THR A 309 -12.60 11.93 -27.54
C THR A 309 -13.08 10.92 -26.51
N GLU A 310 -13.03 11.33 -25.24
CA GLU A 310 -13.56 10.56 -24.13
C GLU A 310 -14.52 11.40 -23.28
N ALA A 311 -15.47 10.75 -22.59
CA ALA A 311 -16.37 11.41 -21.65
C ALA A 311 -15.88 11.29 -20.23
N PHE A 312 -15.95 12.40 -19.51
CA PHE A 312 -15.77 12.41 -18.06
C PHE A 312 -17.14 12.20 -17.43
N VAL A 313 -17.28 11.13 -16.65
CA VAL A 313 -18.55 10.65 -16.13
C VAL A 313 -18.59 10.66 -14.62
N PHE A 314 -19.78 10.87 -14.07
CA PHE A 314 -20.11 10.70 -12.67
C PHE A 314 -20.95 9.44 -12.51
N PHE A 315 -20.73 8.72 -11.41
CA PHE A 315 -21.45 7.49 -11.14
C PHE A 315 -21.77 7.37 -9.65
N VAL A 316 -22.85 6.64 -9.38
CA VAL A 316 -23.34 6.33 -8.05
C VAL A 316 -23.61 4.82 -7.95
N HIS A 317 -23.85 4.33 -6.73
CA HIS A 317 -24.33 2.96 -6.57
C HIS A 317 -25.69 2.77 -7.28
N LYS A 318 -25.93 1.61 -7.86
CA LYS A 318 -27.17 1.31 -8.63
C LYS A 318 -28.46 1.56 -7.86
N ASP A 319 -28.44 1.40 -6.51
CA ASP A 319 -29.60 1.62 -5.63
C ASP A 319 -29.81 3.10 -5.24
N ASN A 320 -28.95 4.01 -5.69
CA ASN A 320 -29.19 5.44 -5.56
C ASN A 320 -30.37 5.83 -6.48
N PRO A 321 -31.40 6.55 -6.00
CA PRO A 321 -32.54 6.91 -6.84
C PRO A 321 -32.26 7.99 -7.88
N ILE A 322 -31.09 8.62 -7.85
CA ILE A 322 -30.71 9.69 -8.79
C ILE A 322 -30.15 9.07 -10.06
N ASP A 323 -30.69 9.43 -11.21
CA ASP A 323 -30.24 9.00 -12.55
C ASP A 323 -29.64 10.15 -13.37
N ASN A 324 -29.87 11.39 -12.93
CA ASN A 324 -29.40 12.60 -13.62
C ASN A 324 -29.02 13.67 -12.60
N LEU A 325 -27.95 14.40 -12.88
CA LEU A 325 -27.57 15.64 -12.18
C LEU A 325 -27.36 16.74 -13.20
N THR A 326 -27.62 17.99 -12.78
CA THR A 326 -27.18 19.13 -13.59
C THR A 326 -25.70 19.44 -13.31
N THR A 327 -25.08 20.13 -14.25
CA THR A 327 -23.71 20.66 -14.07
C THR A 327 -23.57 21.45 -12.77
N GLU A 328 -24.55 22.29 -12.44
CA GLU A 328 -24.55 23.09 -11.21
C GLU A 328 -24.69 22.21 -9.96
N GLN A 329 -25.51 21.17 -10.02
CA GLN A 329 -25.65 20.23 -8.89
C GLN A 329 -24.37 19.48 -8.63
N ILE A 330 -23.67 19.03 -9.66
CA ILE A 330 -22.36 18.35 -9.52
C ILE A 330 -21.33 19.31 -8.93
N LYS A 331 -21.27 20.55 -9.44
CA LYS A 331 -20.39 21.59 -8.88
C LYS A 331 -20.72 21.88 -7.42
N GLY A 332 -22.02 21.98 -7.09
CA GLY A 332 -22.49 22.18 -5.72
C GLY A 332 -22.12 21.02 -4.77
N ILE A 333 -22.11 19.77 -5.26
CA ILE A 333 -21.67 18.61 -4.49
C ILE A 333 -20.14 18.71 -4.20
N TYR A 334 -19.35 18.92 -5.23
CA TYR A 334 -17.89 18.92 -5.08
C TYR A 334 -17.33 20.22 -4.45
N SER A 335 -18.12 21.30 -4.40
CA SER A 335 -17.79 22.50 -3.62
C SER A 335 -18.23 22.40 -2.14
N GLY A 336 -19.07 21.42 -1.80
CA GLY A 336 -19.62 21.27 -0.46
C GLY A 336 -20.86 22.12 -0.17
N GLU A 337 -21.43 22.78 -1.18
CA GLU A 337 -22.71 23.50 -1.06
C GLU A 337 -23.91 22.56 -0.96
N ILE A 338 -23.84 21.43 -1.69
CA ILE A 338 -24.84 20.34 -1.65
C ILE A 338 -24.21 19.18 -0.88
N THR A 339 -24.66 18.97 0.35
CA THR A 339 -24.08 17.96 1.24
C THR A 339 -25.02 16.78 1.51
N ASN A 340 -26.27 16.86 1.09
CA ASN A 340 -27.28 15.83 1.33
C ASN A 340 -28.09 15.56 0.07
N TRP A 341 -28.26 14.29 -0.31
CA TRP A 341 -29.02 13.87 -1.48
C TRP A 341 -30.47 14.39 -1.51
N LYS A 342 -31.08 14.63 -0.33
CA LYS A 342 -32.43 15.21 -0.24
C LYS A 342 -32.53 16.61 -0.88
N GLN A 343 -31.44 17.39 -0.91
CA GLN A 343 -31.43 18.72 -1.51
C GLN A 343 -31.67 18.67 -3.03
N ILE A 344 -31.42 17.51 -3.64
CA ILE A 344 -31.53 17.29 -5.09
C ILE A 344 -32.48 16.14 -5.46
N GLY A 345 -33.41 15.80 -4.55
CA GLY A 345 -34.47 14.82 -4.82
C GLY A 345 -34.16 13.38 -4.45
N GLY A 346 -33.01 13.11 -3.83
CA GLY A 346 -32.61 11.79 -3.34
C GLY A 346 -33.06 11.51 -1.90
N LYS A 347 -32.47 10.47 -1.32
CA LYS A 347 -32.74 10.09 0.08
C LYS A 347 -32.16 11.12 1.06
N ASN A 348 -32.65 11.12 2.31
CA ASN A 348 -32.08 11.95 3.36
C ASN A 348 -30.78 11.33 3.91
N GLU A 349 -29.73 11.38 3.11
CA GLU A 349 -28.40 10.80 3.41
C GLU A 349 -27.33 11.82 3.01
N GLU A 350 -26.28 11.94 3.84
CA GLU A 350 -25.14 12.80 3.55
C GLU A 350 -24.39 12.29 2.31
N ILE A 351 -23.96 13.18 1.43
CA ILE A 351 -23.24 12.82 0.21
C ILE A 351 -21.79 12.54 0.52
N ALA A 352 -21.33 11.34 0.20
CA ALA A 352 -19.91 10.99 0.21
C ALA A 352 -19.30 11.21 -1.18
N ALA A 353 -18.75 12.40 -1.41
CA ALA A 353 -18.14 12.78 -2.68
C ALA A 353 -16.66 12.38 -2.69
N PHE A 354 -16.36 11.26 -3.35
CA PHE A 354 -15.00 10.74 -3.47
C PHE A 354 -14.16 11.57 -4.45
N GLN A 355 -12.88 11.73 -4.14
CA GLN A 355 -11.90 12.42 -4.98
C GLN A 355 -10.69 11.52 -5.25
N ARG A 356 -9.84 11.96 -6.17
CA ARG A 356 -8.57 11.32 -6.49
C ARG A 356 -7.42 12.16 -5.97
N ASN A 357 -6.25 11.53 -5.86
CA ASN A 357 -5.01 12.25 -5.55
C ASN A 357 -4.67 13.26 -6.66
N GLU A 358 -3.99 14.31 -6.27
CA GLU A 358 -3.45 15.31 -7.19
C GLU A 358 -2.57 14.67 -8.28
N GLY A 359 -2.55 15.29 -9.45
CA GLY A 359 -1.80 14.82 -10.62
C GLY A 359 -2.42 13.62 -11.36
N SER A 360 -3.49 12.98 -10.83
CA SER A 360 -4.22 11.96 -11.59
C SER A 360 -5.05 12.60 -12.70
N GLY A 361 -5.14 11.96 -13.87
CA GLY A 361 -5.90 12.49 -15.01
C GLY A 361 -7.37 12.79 -14.69
N SER A 362 -8.03 11.95 -13.89
CA SER A 362 -9.43 12.19 -13.51
C SER A 362 -9.58 13.33 -12.48
N GLN A 363 -8.61 13.54 -11.56
CA GLN A 363 -8.65 14.71 -10.67
C GLN A 363 -8.40 16.01 -11.43
N SER A 364 -7.48 15.99 -12.38
CA SER A 364 -7.24 17.14 -13.27
C SER A 364 -8.49 17.50 -14.09
N MET A 365 -9.23 16.47 -14.56
CA MET A 365 -10.51 16.68 -15.23
C MET A 365 -11.59 17.22 -14.29
N LEU A 366 -11.69 16.76 -13.04
CA LEU A 366 -12.61 17.34 -12.06
C LEU A 366 -12.28 18.84 -11.86
N LYS A 367 -11.03 19.17 -11.63
CA LYS A 367 -10.59 20.58 -11.47
C LYS A 367 -10.99 21.43 -12.67
N ARG A 368 -10.75 20.93 -13.89
CA ARG A 368 -11.13 21.62 -15.12
C ARG A 368 -12.64 21.79 -15.26
N PHE A 369 -13.42 20.77 -14.92
CA PHE A 369 -14.89 20.83 -14.90
C PHE A 369 -15.40 21.84 -13.87
N MET A 370 -14.82 21.90 -12.70
CA MET A 370 -15.17 22.86 -11.64
C MET A 370 -14.85 24.31 -12.05
N GLY A 371 -13.80 24.54 -12.85
CA GLY A 371 -13.36 25.87 -13.25
C GLY A 371 -13.02 26.74 -12.04
N ASP A 372 -13.61 27.91 -11.94
CA ASP A 372 -13.40 28.84 -10.81
C ASP A 372 -14.14 28.43 -9.51
N THR A 373 -14.99 27.37 -9.57
CA THR A 373 -15.68 26.87 -8.36
C THR A 373 -14.70 26.11 -7.49
N PRO A 374 -14.46 26.52 -6.24
CA PRO A 374 -13.51 25.83 -5.37
C PRO A 374 -13.98 24.41 -5.05
N ILE A 375 -13.07 23.46 -5.08
CA ILE A 375 -13.34 22.09 -4.66
C ILE A 375 -13.16 22.00 -3.15
N MET A 376 -14.12 21.37 -2.44
CA MET A 376 -14.01 21.12 -1.00
C MET A 376 -12.81 20.20 -0.71
N GLU A 377 -12.15 20.43 0.43
CA GLU A 377 -11.16 19.49 0.94
C GLU A 377 -11.87 18.17 1.33
N ALA A 378 -11.58 17.10 0.61
CA ALA A 378 -12.17 15.81 0.91
C ALA A 378 -11.52 15.20 2.17
N PRO A 379 -12.29 14.56 3.07
CA PRO A 379 -11.71 13.72 4.12
C PRO A 379 -10.73 12.71 3.53
N THR A 380 -9.67 12.38 4.29
CA THR A 380 -8.59 11.50 3.80
C THR A 380 -9.10 10.13 3.33
N GLU A 381 -10.12 9.60 3.98
CA GLU A 381 -10.80 8.35 3.61
C GLU A 381 -11.56 8.41 2.29
N MET A 382 -11.87 9.61 1.80
CA MET A 382 -12.55 9.84 0.52
C MET A 382 -11.57 10.16 -0.62
N VAL A 383 -10.26 10.17 -0.37
CA VAL A 383 -9.23 10.37 -1.41
C VAL A 383 -8.67 9.03 -1.83
N ASN A 384 -8.71 8.73 -3.12
CA ASN A 384 -8.23 7.47 -3.68
C ASN A 384 -7.04 7.67 -4.62
N SER A 385 -5.99 6.92 -4.38
CA SER A 385 -4.77 6.97 -5.21
C SER A 385 -4.91 6.24 -6.56
N MET A 386 -5.84 5.27 -6.64
CA MET A 386 -6.09 4.48 -7.85
C MET A 386 -7.46 4.78 -8.45
N MET A 387 -7.57 4.76 -9.77
CA MET A 387 -8.84 5.03 -10.47
C MET A 387 -9.93 4.03 -10.11
N SER A 388 -9.61 2.76 -10.01
CA SER A 388 -10.50 1.69 -9.55
C SER A 388 -10.99 1.88 -8.11
N GLY A 389 -10.19 2.51 -7.26
CA GLY A 389 -10.52 2.72 -5.85
C GLY A 389 -11.78 3.56 -5.64
N ILE A 390 -12.06 4.54 -6.51
CA ILE A 390 -13.34 5.28 -6.44
C ILE A 390 -14.51 4.36 -6.79
N ILE A 391 -14.38 3.54 -7.83
CA ILE A 391 -15.43 2.62 -8.27
C ILE A 391 -15.73 1.60 -7.17
N GLU A 392 -14.69 1.05 -6.55
CA GLU A 392 -14.81 0.12 -5.42
C GLU A 392 -15.54 0.78 -4.25
N LYS A 393 -15.14 1.98 -3.85
CA LYS A 393 -15.77 2.72 -2.73
C LYS A 393 -17.22 3.07 -2.99
N VAL A 394 -17.57 3.48 -4.20
CA VAL A 394 -18.96 3.80 -4.57
C VAL A 394 -19.82 2.53 -4.65
N SER A 395 -19.24 1.39 -5.02
CA SER A 395 -19.94 0.10 -5.08
C SER A 395 -20.02 -0.62 -3.73
N ASP A 396 -19.24 -0.22 -2.73
CA ASP A 396 -19.25 -0.83 -1.40
C ASP A 396 -20.67 -0.79 -0.80
N TYR A 397 -21.08 -1.91 -0.24
CA TYR A 397 -22.38 -2.06 0.42
C TYR A 397 -22.68 -0.98 1.49
N ARG A 398 -21.66 -0.51 2.20
CA ARG A 398 -21.82 0.50 3.25
C ARG A 398 -21.94 1.93 2.71
N SER A 399 -21.37 2.19 1.56
CA SER A 399 -21.39 3.51 0.92
C SER A 399 -22.49 3.61 -0.15
N LYS A 400 -23.20 2.52 -0.39
CA LYS A 400 -23.99 2.21 -1.58
C LYS A 400 -24.98 3.26 -2.07
N SER A 401 -25.68 3.96 -1.20
CA SER A 401 -26.69 4.92 -1.69
C SER A 401 -26.26 6.36 -1.54
N ASN A 402 -25.22 6.66 -0.76
CA ASN A 402 -24.80 8.02 -0.44
C ASN A 402 -23.54 8.48 -1.17
N SER A 403 -22.88 7.59 -1.90
CA SER A 403 -21.61 7.88 -2.56
C SER A 403 -21.78 8.38 -3.99
N ILE A 404 -20.90 9.30 -4.40
CA ILE A 404 -20.70 9.72 -5.78
C ILE A 404 -19.20 9.66 -6.11
N GLY A 405 -18.88 9.15 -7.29
CA GLY A 405 -17.54 9.11 -7.84
C GLY A 405 -17.49 9.62 -9.27
N PHE A 406 -16.29 9.72 -9.82
CA PHE A 406 -16.06 10.13 -11.19
C PHE A 406 -14.93 9.33 -11.84
N SER A 407 -14.96 9.20 -13.14
CA SER A 407 -13.92 8.56 -13.94
C SER A 407 -14.12 8.88 -15.43
N PHE A 408 -13.36 8.21 -16.29
CA PHE A 408 -13.60 8.19 -17.73
C PHE A 408 -14.59 7.08 -18.08
N ARG A 409 -15.47 7.33 -19.07
CA ARG A 409 -16.57 6.42 -19.43
C ARG A 409 -16.06 5.02 -19.77
N TYR A 410 -15.11 4.91 -20.68
CA TYR A 410 -14.63 3.61 -21.10
C TYR A 410 -13.94 2.85 -19.97
N TYR A 411 -13.26 3.53 -19.05
CA TYR A 411 -12.70 2.87 -17.88
C TYR A 411 -13.76 2.23 -16.98
N VAL A 412 -14.91 2.89 -16.82
CA VAL A 412 -16.04 2.37 -16.02
C VAL A 412 -16.76 1.25 -16.76
N GLU A 413 -17.12 1.46 -18.03
CA GLU A 413 -17.98 0.59 -18.81
C GLU A 413 -17.22 -0.55 -19.51
N GLY A 414 -16.05 -0.26 -20.06
CA GLY A 414 -15.24 -1.19 -20.86
C GLY A 414 -14.23 -2.01 -20.05
N ILE A 415 -13.58 -1.38 -19.08
CA ILE A 415 -12.47 -2.02 -18.32
C ILE A 415 -12.99 -2.65 -17.03
N ILE A 416 -13.63 -1.87 -16.15
CA ILE A 416 -14.01 -2.33 -14.81
C ILE A 416 -15.31 -3.12 -14.82
N GLN A 417 -16.32 -2.68 -15.59
CA GLN A 417 -17.61 -3.36 -15.78
C GLN A 417 -18.31 -3.76 -14.46
N ASN A 418 -18.29 -2.86 -13.45
CA ASN A 418 -18.89 -3.16 -12.16
C ASN A 418 -20.42 -3.05 -12.21
N PRO A 419 -21.19 -4.14 -11.95
CA PRO A 419 -22.64 -4.16 -12.06
C PRO A 419 -23.37 -3.41 -10.93
N ASP A 420 -22.66 -2.95 -9.89
CA ASP A 420 -23.25 -2.29 -8.73
C ASP A 420 -23.17 -0.77 -8.79
N ILE A 421 -22.62 -0.23 -9.86
CA ILE A 421 -22.64 1.20 -10.14
C ILE A 421 -23.46 1.51 -11.39
N LYS A 422 -23.94 2.74 -11.48
CA LYS A 422 -24.55 3.31 -12.67
C LYS A 422 -23.97 4.68 -12.96
N MET A 423 -23.67 4.94 -14.21
CA MET A 423 -23.32 6.27 -14.70
C MET A 423 -24.54 7.18 -14.70
N LEU A 424 -24.34 8.43 -14.32
CA LEU A 424 -25.38 9.46 -14.32
C LEU A 424 -25.44 10.17 -15.68
N SER A 425 -26.64 10.54 -16.08
CA SER A 425 -26.82 11.58 -17.09
C SER A 425 -26.41 12.94 -16.52
N VAL A 426 -25.90 13.81 -17.36
CA VAL A 426 -25.60 15.20 -17.00
C VAL A 426 -26.42 16.12 -17.86
N ASP A 427 -27.14 17.06 -17.23
CA ASP A 427 -28.07 17.98 -17.88
C ASP A 427 -29.10 17.25 -18.78
N GLY A 428 -29.51 16.05 -18.36
CA GLY A 428 -30.45 15.21 -19.06
C GLY A 428 -29.86 14.38 -20.20
N VAL A 429 -28.57 14.42 -20.44
CA VAL A 429 -27.89 13.69 -21.52
C VAL A 429 -27.05 12.54 -20.95
N ALA A 430 -27.27 11.33 -21.43
CA ALA A 430 -26.51 10.15 -21.03
C ALA A 430 -25.13 10.11 -21.75
N PRO A 431 -24.06 9.57 -21.11
CA PRO A 431 -22.71 9.51 -21.67
C PRO A 431 -22.56 8.35 -22.68
N THR A 432 -23.41 8.32 -23.72
CA THR A 432 -23.30 7.32 -24.79
C THR A 432 -22.26 7.75 -25.83
N ALA A 433 -21.67 6.80 -26.56
CA ALA A 433 -20.76 7.10 -27.66
C ALA A 433 -21.40 8.02 -28.70
N GLU A 434 -22.70 7.87 -28.99
CA GLU A 434 -23.45 8.75 -29.89
C GLU A 434 -23.51 10.20 -29.38
N ASN A 435 -23.84 10.38 -28.08
CA ASN A 435 -23.95 11.70 -27.47
C ASN A 435 -22.58 12.39 -27.32
N ILE A 436 -21.52 11.63 -27.19
CA ILE A 436 -20.14 12.12 -27.18
C ILE A 436 -19.77 12.58 -28.60
N ARG A 437 -20.01 11.73 -29.62
CA ARG A 437 -19.67 12.03 -31.01
C ARG A 437 -20.42 13.26 -31.56
N ASN A 438 -21.69 13.41 -31.24
CA ASN A 438 -22.48 14.55 -31.69
C ASN A 438 -22.38 15.79 -30.80
N GLY A 439 -21.56 15.75 -29.73
CA GLY A 439 -21.30 16.87 -28.82
C GLY A 439 -22.45 17.21 -27.87
N SER A 440 -23.50 16.38 -27.77
CA SER A 440 -24.63 16.66 -26.86
C SER A 440 -24.30 16.35 -25.38
N TYR A 441 -23.39 15.40 -25.10
CA TYR A 441 -22.93 15.17 -23.74
C TYR A 441 -21.97 16.30 -23.30
N PRO A 442 -22.24 16.98 -22.18
CA PRO A 442 -21.59 18.26 -21.87
C PRO A 442 -20.13 18.15 -21.38
N ILE A 443 -19.69 16.98 -20.92
CA ILE A 443 -18.38 16.84 -20.29
C ILE A 443 -17.51 15.84 -21.07
N VAL A 444 -16.93 16.34 -22.14
CA VAL A 444 -15.99 15.60 -22.99
C VAL A 444 -14.59 16.16 -22.90
N THR A 445 -13.61 15.33 -23.13
CA THR A 445 -12.20 15.72 -23.20
C THR A 445 -11.55 15.05 -24.40
N PRO A 446 -10.71 15.77 -25.16
CA PRO A 446 -9.86 15.12 -26.14
C PRO A 446 -8.94 14.10 -25.47
N MET A 447 -8.75 12.98 -26.13
CA MET A 447 -7.64 12.06 -25.90
C MET A 447 -6.46 12.55 -26.73
N TYR A 448 -5.35 12.78 -26.09
CA TYR A 448 -4.15 13.30 -26.75
C TYR A 448 -3.05 12.25 -26.85
N ALA A 449 -2.39 12.20 -28.00
CA ALA A 449 -1.02 11.76 -28.08
C ALA A 449 -0.12 12.98 -27.81
N VAL A 450 0.59 12.98 -26.70
CA VAL A 450 1.44 14.09 -26.25
C VAL A 450 2.89 13.74 -26.50
N THR A 451 3.59 14.65 -27.20
CA THR A 451 5.02 14.59 -27.49
C THR A 451 5.70 15.86 -27.00
N TYR A 452 6.92 16.15 -27.40
CA TYR A 452 7.62 17.40 -27.11
C TYR A 452 8.29 17.98 -28.36
N GLU A 453 8.42 19.29 -28.42
CA GLU A 453 8.91 20.04 -29.63
C GLU A 453 10.31 19.57 -30.06
N GLU A 454 11.19 19.25 -29.10
CA GLU A 454 12.57 18.87 -29.38
C GLU A 454 12.75 17.38 -29.72
N ASN A 455 11.67 16.61 -29.85
CA ASN A 455 11.77 15.21 -30.24
C ASN A 455 12.31 15.07 -31.66
N THR A 456 13.38 14.30 -31.79
CA THR A 456 14.07 14.09 -33.08
C THR A 456 13.85 12.69 -33.66
N ASN A 457 13.04 11.85 -33.00
CA ASN A 457 12.73 10.52 -33.49
C ASN A 457 11.69 10.62 -34.63
N GLU A 458 12.14 10.41 -35.87
CA GLU A 458 11.28 10.49 -37.06
C GLU A 458 10.11 9.52 -37.05
N ASN A 459 10.24 8.38 -36.33
CA ASN A 459 9.18 7.40 -36.19
C ASN A 459 8.00 7.91 -35.32
N VAL A 460 8.18 8.94 -34.50
CA VAL A 460 7.09 9.58 -33.74
C VAL A 460 6.09 10.23 -34.68
N ASP A 461 6.54 10.98 -35.67
CA ASP A 461 5.67 11.61 -36.67
C ASP A 461 4.94 10.56 -37.52
N LEU A 462 5.63 9.47 -37.91
CA LEU A 462 5.01 8.37 -38.64
C LEU A 462 3.92 7.69 -37.79
N LEU A 463 4.19 7.45 -36.51
CA LEU A 463 3.23 6.87 -35.58
C LEU A 463 2.01 7.78 -35.38
N LEU A 464 2.21 9.08 -35.20
CA LEU A 464 1.13 10.06 -35.05
C LEU A 464 0.25 10.13 -36.30
N GLN A 465 0.85 10.17 -37.48
CA GLN A 465 0.10 10.16 -38.75
C GLN A 465 -0.70 8.86 -38.92
N TRP A 466 -0.11 7.72 -38.51
CA TRP A 466 -0.82 6.44 -38.58
C TRP A 466 -1.97 6.36 -37.54
N ILE A 467 -1.78 6.86 -36.30
CA ILE A 467 -2.86 6.93 -35.31
C ILE A 467 -4.06 7.74 -35.84
N LEU A 468 -3.80 8.79 -36.62
CA LEU A 468 -4.83 9.61 -37.23
C LEU A 468 -5.40 9.04 -38.54
N SER A 469 -4.81 7.96 -39.09
CA SER A 469 -5.32 7.26 -40.27
C SER A 469 -6.55 6.42 -39.97
N GLU A 470 -7.19 5.88 -41.02
CA GLU A 470 -8.34 4.97 -40.90
C GLU A 470 -8.02 3.75 -40.01
N GLU A 471 -6.80 3.18 -40.09
CA GLU A 471 -6.39 2.04 -39.26
C GLU A 471 -6.28 2.39 -37.77
N GLY A 472 -5.62 3.51 -37.45
CA GLY A 472 -5.49 3.97 -36.07
C GLY A 472 -6.84 4.39 -35.46
N GLN A 473 -7.68 5.09 -36.23
CA GLN A 473 -9.02 5.50 -35.79
C GLN A 473 -9.96 4.29 -35.62
N TYR A 474 -9.84 3.28 -36.47
CA TYR A 474 -10.56 2.01 -36.29
C TYR A 474 -10.23 1.35 -34.94
N ILE A 475 -8.95 1.31 -34.53
CA ILE A 475 -8.58 0.79 -33.19
C ILE A 475 -9.23 1.61 -32.08
N ILE A 476 -9.22 2.93 -32.18
CA ILE A 476 -9.82 3.81 -31.18
C ILE A 476 -11.31 3.54 -31.02
N GLU A 477 -12.04 3.45 -32.14
CA GLU A 477 -13.49 3.25 -32.15
C GLU A 477 -13.89 1.84 -31.70
N GLU A 478 -13.21 0.80 -32.20
CA GLU A 478 -13.50 -0.58 -31.81
C GLU A 478 -13.11 -0.88 -30.36
N THR A 479 -12.14 -0.14 -29.82
CA THR A 479 -11.85 -0.21 -28.37
C THR A 479 -12.97 0.39 -27.55
N GLY A 480 -13.79 1.30 -28.11
CA GLY A 480 -14.96 1.89 -27.46
C GLY A 480 -14.85 3.38 -27.14
N TYR A 481 -13.80 4.04 -27.61
CA TYR A 481 -13.69 5.51 -27.58
C TYR A 481 -14.40 6.14 -28.78
N VAL A 482 -14.37 7.46 -28.86
CA VAL A 482 -14.87 8.18 -30.03
C VAL A 482 -13.66 8.74 -30.80
N GLY A 483 -13.50 8.33 -32.04
CA GLY A 483 -12.44 8.82 -32.94
C GLY A 483 -12.57 10.32 -33.22
N VAL A 484 -11.51 10.90 -33.80
CA VAL A 484 -11.60 12.26 -34.34
C VAL A 484 -12.43 12.22 -35.64
N SER A 485 -13.43 13.10 -35.73
CA SER A 485 -14.17 13.29 -36.98
C SER A 485 -13.31 14.09 -37.94
N ASP A 486 -13.31 13.68 -39.24
CA ASP A 486 -12.77 14.49 -40.33
C ASP A 486 -13.41 15.89 -40.40
#